data_87a05f420955b464d8489d191d673603
#
_entry.id   87a05f420955b464d8489d191d673603
#
_cell.length_a   1.000
_cell.length_b   1.000
_cell.length_c   1.000
_cell.angle_alpha   90.00
_cell.angle_beta   90.00
_cell.angle_gamma   90.00
#
_symmetry.space_group_name_H-M   'P 1'
#
loop_
_entity.id
_entity.type
_entity.pdbx_description
1 polymer ?
#
loop_
_entity_poly.entity_id
_entity_poly.type
_entity_poly.pdbx_seq_one_letter_code
_entity_poly.pdbx_strand_id
1 'polypeptide(L)'
;MRVRWIVGDIHGMAQPLKALVEHVAKRDALPAWIFVGDYVNRGPDSRGVIDFLLQLPNARFCRGNHDDLFDVLLNGQSYVEQLTRNNRPGAFKWFMQHGLRETLASYGATDASMRAVLENPTDRGVDGLIAGVPEAHRQFIRNLEPVIEEKDIFVVHARWNPATPDEDPSPTIYLEVDHDLRKTATWGRFAVEELDLPKAWRRTGYFGHTPVDFYGARGGFSPQGGGKLVPIVAEKMALLDTAAAISPVGRLTAYCPDTSSYIQVDRQGRLVDNP
;
A
#
# COMPACT_ATOMS: atom_id res chain seq x y z
N MET A 1 -0.46 26.59 3.98
CA MET A 1 -0.80 25.26 3.43
C MET A 1 0.06 24.27 4.21
N ARG A 2 -0.45 23.07 4.56
CA ARG A 2 0.38 22.04 5.20
C ARG A 2 1.27 21.39 4.16
N VAL A 3 2.49 21.02 4.53
CA VAL A 3 3.40 20.27 3.68
C VAL A 3 2.89 18.84 3.57
N ARG A 4 2.80 18.32 2.35
CA ARG A 4 2.30 16.98 2.05
C ARG A 4 3.42 15.95 2.10
N TRP A 5 3.14 14.81 2.71
CA TRP A 5 4.03 13.66 2.72
C TRP A 5 3.28 12.42 2.28
N ILE A 6 3.76 11.79 1.22
CA ILE A 6 3.16 10.59 0.63
C ILE A 6 4.01 9.39 1.02
N VAL A 7 3.40 8.42 1.68
CA VAL A 7 4.08 7.24 2.24
C VAL A 7 3.79 6.02 1.38
N GLY A 8 4.84 5.29 0.99
CA GLY A 8 4.78 4.03 0.25
C GLY A 8 4.22 2.88 1.08
N ASP A 9 4.19 1.68 0.47
CA ASP A 9 3.64 0.45 1.04
C ASP A 9 4.27 0.10 2.39
N ILE A 10 3.43 -0.16 3.40
CA ILE A 10 3.85 -0.36 4.80
C ILE A 10 3.97 -1.85 5.14
N HIS A 11 2.99 -2.64 4.74
CA HIS A 11 2.98 -4.08 4.93
C HIS A 11 3.36 -4.54 6.36
N GLY A 12 2.59 -4.12 7.37
CA GLY A 12 2.81 -4.56 8.75
C GLY A 12 4.13 -4.13 9.40
N MET A 13 4.85 -3.18 8.82
CA MET A 13 6.11 -2.65 9.32
C MET A 13 5.87 -1.50 10.31
N ALA A 14 5.27 -1.80 11.47
CA ALA A 14 4.85 -0.80 12.46
C ALA A 14 6.02 0.02 13.03
N GLN A 15 7.15 -0.60 13.33
CA GLN A 15 8.32 0.10 13.88
C GLN A 15 8.93 1.07 12.87
N PRO A 16 9.21 0.68 11.60
CA PRO A 16 9.63 1.62 10.57
C PRO A 16 8.63 2.76 10.33
N LEU A 17 7.32 2.47 10.35
CA LEU A 17 6.30 3.51 10.18
C LEU A 17 6.37 4.58 11.28
N LYS A 18 6.43 4.17 12.55
CA LYS A 18 6.54 5.10 13.68
C LYS A 18 7.80 5.96 13.56
N ALA A 19 8.95 5.33 13.29
CA ALA A 19 10.21 6.03 13.11
C ALA A 19 10.17 7.02 11.93
N LEU A 20 9.60 6.62 10.78
CA LEU A 20 9.45 7.50 9.62
C LEU A 20 8.63 8.74 9.96
N VAL A 21 7.49 8.56 10.63
CA VAL A 21 6.62 9.66 11.06
C VAL A 21 7.35 10.59 12.04
N GLU A 22 8.11 10.05 12.98
CA GLU A 22 8.93 10.85 13.91
C GLU A 22 10.01 11.68 13.18
N HIS A 23 10.67 11.11 12.16
CA HIS A 23 11.67 11.82 11.36
C HIS A 23 11.03 12.94 10.53
N VAL A 24 9.87 12.69 9.93
CA VAL A 24 9.12 13.73 9.21
C VAL A 24 8.67 14.84 10.17
N ALA A 25 8.12 14.47 11.34
CA ALA A 25 7.64 15.45 12.32
C ALA A 25 8.74 16.40 12.87
N LYS A 26 10.00 15.95 12.88
CA LYS A 26 11.16 16.80 13.21
C LYS A 26 11.43 17.85 12.12
N ARG A 27 11.05 17.58 10.88
CA ARG A 27 11.22 18.47 9.74
C ARG A 27 10.00 19.37 9.53
N ASP A 28 8.79 18.80 9.66
CA ASP A 28 7.52 19.48 9.45
C ASP A 28 6.59 19.22 10.65
N ALA A 29 6.30 20.25 11.43
CA ALA A 29 5.55 20.13 12.68
C ALA A 29 4.06 19.72 12.48
N LEU A 30 3.48 20.02 11.32
CA LEU A 30 2.07 19.74 11.02
C LEU A 30 1.91 19.19 9.59
N PRO A 31 2.44 18.02 9.28
CA PRO A 31 2.35 17.43 7.95
C PRO A 31 0.90 17.04 7.61
N ALA A 32 0.59 17.06 6.31
CA ALA A 32 -0.56 16.36 5.75
C ALA A 32 -0.07 15.01 5.22
N TRP A 33 -0.65 13.92 5.72
CA TRP A 33 -0.23 12.57 5.37
C TRP A 33 -1.13 11.98 4.29
N ILE A 34 -0.52 11.34 3.31
CA ILE A 34 -1.22 10.54 2.30
C ILE A 34 -0.51 9.19 2.20
N PHE A 35 -1.25 8.11 2.23
CA PHE A 35 -0.71 6.76 2.17
C PHE A 35 -1.18 6.07 0.90
N VAL A 36 -0.28 5.37 0.21
CA VAL A 36 -0.57 4.76 -1.10
C VAL A 36 -1.30 3.41 -1.00
N GLY A 37 -1.48 2.86 0.22
CA GLY A 37 -2.12 1.56 0.45
C GLY A 37 -1.18 0.50 1.01
N ASP A 38 -1.69 -0.74 1.07
CA ASP A 38 -0.99 -1.94 1.55
C ASP A 38 -0.45 -1.80 2.98
N TYR A 39 -1.39 -1.67 3.93
CA TYR A 39 -1.07 -1.55 5.36
C TYR A 39 -0.79 -2.89 6.01
N VAL A 40 -1.41 -3.97 5.50
CA VAL A 40 -1.39 -5.32 6.07
C VAL A 40 -0.47 -6.27 5.31
N ASN A 41 -0.22 -7.43 5.90
CA ASN A 41 0.54 -8.57 5.37
C ASN A 41 2.06 -8.38 5.32
N ARG A 42 2.75 -9.52 5.18
CA ARG A 42 4.21 -9.64 5.02
C ARG A 42 5.02 -9.27 6.26
N GLY A 43 4.85 -8.08 6.79
CA GLY A 43 5.52 -7.62 8.00
C GLY A 43 4.83 -8.11 9.29
N PRO A 44 5.53 -8.06 10.42
CA PRO A 44 5.15 -8.78 11.63
C PRO A 44 3.98 -8.18 12.42
N ASP A 45 3.61 -6.92 12.17
CA ASP A 45 2.69 -6.19 13.06
C ASP A 45 1.69 -5.31 12.30
N SER A 46 0.80 -5.94 11.53
CA SER A 46 -0.31 -5.25 10.86
C SER A 46 -1.27 -4.57 11.84
N ARG A 47 -1.47 -5.19 13.01
CA ARG A 47 -2.29 -4.60 14.08
C ARG A 47 -1.69 -3.29 14.56
N GLY A 48 -0.41 -3.27 14.90
CA GLY A 48 0.27 -2.06 15.37
C GLY A 48 0.36 -0.96 14.31
N VAL A 49 0.38 -1.31 13.00
CA VAL A 49 0.25 -0.34 11.92
C VAL A 49 -1.11 0.34 11.99
N ILE A 50 -2.21 -0.41 12.02
CA ILE A 50 -3.55 0.20 12.02
C ILE A 50 -3.82 0.95 13.33
N ASP A 51 -3.41 0.41 14.50
CA ASP A 51 -3.49 1.10 15.79
C ASP A 51 -2.81 2.50 15.74
N PHE A 52 -1.66 2.59 15.07
CA PHE A 52 -0.92 3.84 14.93
C PHE A 52 -1.58 4.80 13.92
N LEU A 53 -2.00 4.30 12.76
CA LEU A 53 -2.62 5.12 11.71
C LEU A 53 -3.96 5.73 12.15
N LEU A 54 -4.74 5.02 12.95
CA LEU A 54 -5.99 5.53 13.52
C LEU A 54 -5.79 6.74 14.45
N GLN A 55 -4.58 6.95 14.97
CA GLN A 55 -4.24 8.07 15.84
C GLN A 55 -3.55 9.22 15.08
N LEU A 56 -3.19 9.01 13.81
CA LEU A 56 -2.42 9.97 13.04
C LEU A 56 -3.31 11.10 12.51
N PRO A 57 -3.10 12.36 12.94
CA PRO A 57 -3.93 13.47 12.49
C PRO A 57 -3.63 13.86 11.04
N ASN A 58 -4.63 14.40 10.34
CA ASN A 58 -4.50 14.92 8.97
C ASN A 58 -3.99 13.87 7.96
N ALA A 59 -4.48 12.63 8.08
CA ALA A 59 -4.09 11.52 7.24
C ALA A 59 -5.22 11.08 6.31
N ARG A 60 -4.88 10.75 5.07
CA ARG A 60 -5.74 10.10 4.08
C ARG A 60 -5.11 8.77 3.66
N PHE A 61 -5.95 7.78 3.43
CA PHE A 61 -5.53 6.39 3.27
C PHE A 61 -6.08 5.80 1.98
N CYS A 62 -5.20 5.58 0.99
CA CYS A 62 -5.57 4.88 -0.24
C CYS A 62 -5.73 3.38 0.02
N ARG A 63 -6.59 2.71 -0.74
CA ARG A 63 -6.83 1.27 -0.68
C ARG A 63 -5.82 0.52 -1.54
N GLY A 64 -5.02 -0.35 -0.92
CA GLY A 64 -4.15 -1.29 -1.61
C GLY A 64 -4.85 -2.63 -1.89
N ASN A 65 -4.20 -3.47 -2.73
CA ASN A 65 -4.73 -4.78 -3.07
C ASN A 65 -4.70 -5.76 -1.87
N HIS A 66 -3.72 -5.63 -0.99
CA HIS A 66 -3.68 -6.43 0.23
C HIS A 66 -4.78 -6.03 1.21
N ASP A 67 -5.11 -4.74 1.28
CA ASP A 67 -6.19 -4.23 2.11
C ASP A 67 -7.55 -4.66 1.57
N ASP A 68 -7.74 -4.62 0.24
CA ASP A 68 -8.97 -5.05 -0.43
C ASP A 68 -9.25 -6.54 -0.17
N LEU A 69 -8.24 -7.40 -0.27
CA LEU A 69 -8.37 -8.81 0.07
C LEU A 69 -8.62 -9.05 1.56
N PHE A 70 -8.03 -8.23 2.43
CA PHE A 70 -8.30 -8.33 3.86
C PHE A 70 -9.75 -7.90 4.16
N ASP A 71 -10.29 -6.91 3.46
CA ASP A 71 -11.70 -6.50 3.56
C ASP A 71 -12.65 -7.64 3.16
N VAL A 72 -12.30 -8.44 2.15
CA VAL A 72 -13.05 -9.65 1.83
C VAL A 72 -13.14 -10.62 3.00
N LEU A 73 -12.03 -10.85 3.69
CA LEU A 73 -12.03 -11.75 4.86
C LEU A 73 -12.83 -11.16 6.02
N LEU A 74 -12.68 -9.86 6.29
CA LEU A 74 -13.32 -9.18 7.40
C LEU A 74 -14.82 -8.94 7.20
N ASN A 75 -15.20 -8.47 6.02
CA ASN A 75 -16.51 -7.88 5.74
C ASN A 75 -17.22 -8.51 4.54
N GLY A 76 -16.59 -9.45 3.84
CA GLY A 76 -17.12 -10.08 2.63
C GLY A 76 -17.22 -9.13 1.43
N GLN A 77 -16.47 -8.04 1.43
CA GLN A 77 -16.52 -6.99 0.40
C GLN A 77 -15.18 -6.83 -0.29
N SER A 78 -15.20 -6.60 -1.61
CA SER A 78 -14.05 -6.19 -2.40
C SER A 78 -14.43 -4.96 -3.22
N TYR A 79 -13.49 -4.04 -3.37
CA TYR A 79 -13.61 -2.93 -4.31
C TYR A 79 -13.48 -3.43 -5.76
N VAL A 80 -12.67 -4.47 -5.96
CA VAL A 80 -12.47 -5.14 -7.25
C VAL A 80 -13.31 -6.41 -7.29
N GLU A 81 -14.60 -6.30 -7.54
CA GLU A 81 -15.62 -7.36 -7.43
C GLU A 81 -15.25 -8.71 -8.06
N GLN A 82 -14.37 -8.74 -9.07
CA GLN A 82 -14.02 -9.97 -9.79
C GLN A 82 -13.14 -10.93 -8.99
N LEU A 83 -12.48 -10.48 -7.92
CA LEU A 83 -11.49 -11.30 -7.21
C LEU A 83 -12.11 -12.27 -6.20
N THR A 84 -13.37 -12.07 -5.79
CA THR A 84 -13.87 -12.76 -4.60
C THR A 84 -15.36 -13.08 -4.60
N ARG A 85 -16.04 -13.01 -5.69
CA ARG A 85 -17.46 -13.38 -5.70
C ARG A 85 -17.66 -14.76 -5.04
N ASN A 86 -18.10 -14.73 -3.79
CA ASN A 86 -18.63 -15.86 -3.02
C ASN A 86 -17.63 -16.87 -2.41
N ASN A 87 -16.32 -16.57 -2.28
CA ASN A 87 -15.41 -17.56 -1.69
C ASN A 87 -14.36 -16.97 -0.74
N ARG A 88 -14.78 -16.54 0.47
CA ARG A 88 -13.87 -16.15 1.55
C ARG A 88 -12.84 -17.24 1.90
N PRO A 89 -13.20 -18.54 2.00
CA PRO A 89 -12.21 -19.59 2.24
C PRO A 89 -11.18 -19.73 1.11
N GLY A 90 -11.58 -19.52 -0.14
CA GLY A 90 -10.66 -19.49 -1.29
C GLY A 90 -9.72 -18.29 -1.25
N ALA A 91 -10.25 -17.10 -0.96
CA ALA A 91 -9.47 -15.87 -0.77
C ALA A 91 -8.46 -16.03 0.37
N PHE A 92 -8.86 -16.62 1.51
CA PHE A 92 -7.98 -16.95 2.62
C PHE A 92 -6.82 -17.85 2.17
N LYS A 93 -7.12 -18.98 1.50
CA LYS A 93 -6.10 -19.94 1.06
C LYS A 93 -5.08 -19.29 0.11
N TRP A 94 -5.55 -18.53 -0.85
CA TRP A 94 -4.68 -17.78 -1.78
C TRP A 94 -3.83 -16.74 -1.05
N PHE A 95 -4.45 -16.00 -0.14
CA PHE A 95 -3.82 -14.87 0.52
C PHE A 95 -2.79 -15.27 1.59
N MET A 96 -2.91 -16.48 2.14
CA MET A 96 -1.89 -17.07 3.02
C MET A 96 -0.52 -17.18 2.33
N GLN A 97 -0.49 -17.35 1.00
CA GLN A 97 0.75 -17.37 0.21
C GLN A 97 1.35 -15.96 -0.01
N HIS A 98 0.62 -14.92 0.37
CA HIS A 98 0.99 -13.52 0.14
C HIS A 98 1.19 -12.73 1.45
N GLY A 99 1.48 -13.42 2.55
CA GLY A 99 1.86 -12.80 3.82
C GLY A 99 0.68 -12.51 4.77
N LEU A 100 -0.49 -13.14 4.58
CA LEU A 100 -1.63 -13.01 5.50
C LEU A 100 -1.34 -13.62 6.88
N ARG A 101 -0.46 -14.64 6.95
CA ARG A 101 -0.10 -15.31 8.19
C ARG A 101 0.34 -14.33 9.27
N GLU A 102 1.22 -13.41 8.92
CA GLU A 102 1.78 -12.41 9.81
C GLU A 102 0.67 -11.46 10.31
N THR A 103 -0.24 -11.07 9.44
CA THR A 103 -1.40 -10.26 9.83
C THR A 103 -2.27 -10.99 10.84
N LEU A 104 -2.70 -12.23 10.55
CA LEU A 104 -3.53 -13.00 11.45
C LEU A 104 -2.85 -13.26 12.79
N ALA A 105 -1.54 -13.54 12.78
CA ALA A 105 -0.74 -13.70 13.99
C ALA A 105 -0.72 -12.42 14.83
N SER A 106 -0.62 -11.24 14.23
CA SER A 106 -0.66 -9.95 14.93
C SER A 106 -2.00 -9.69 15.63
N TYR A 107 -3.07 -10.32 15.17
CA TYR A 107 -4.39 -10.30 15.82
C TYR A 107 -4.67 -11.50 16.74
N GLY A 108 -3.66 -12.35 16.98
CA GLY A 108 -3.73 -13.44 17.96
C GLY A 108 -4.11 -14.81 17.39
N ALA A 109 -4.23 -14.97 16.09
CA ALA A 109 -4.39 -16.30 15.50
C ALA A 109 -3.11 -17.12 15.65
N THR A 110 -3.25 -18.39 16.00
CA THR A 110 -2.11 -19.30 16.19
C THR A 110 -1.80 -20.05 14.89
N ASP A 111 -0.55 -20.53 14.76
CA ASP A 111 -0.17 -21.37 13.63
C ASP A 111 -1.03 -22.64 13.54
N ALA A 112 -1.40 -23.21 14.66
CA ALA A 112 -2.26 -24.39 14.70
C ALA A 112 -3.66 -24.08 14.17
N SER A 113 -4.27 -22.95 14.55
CA SER A 113 -5.58 -22.53 14.04
C SER A 113 -5.55 -22.20 12.55
N MET A 114 -4.52 -21.51 12.07
CA MET A 114 -4.35 -21.19 10.66
C MET A 114 -4.17 -22.45 9.80
N ARG A 115 -3.38 -23.43 10.29
CA ARG A 115 -3.17 -24.70 9.61
C ARG A 115 -4.46 -25.51 9.52
N ALA A 116 -5.22 -25.60 10.61
CA ALA A 116 -6.50 -26.32 10.62
C ALA A 116 -7.49 -25.73 9.59
N VAL A 117 -7.55 -24.39 9.46
CA VAL A 117 -8.40 -23.75 8.45
C VAL A 117 -7.85 -23.94 7.03
N LEU A 118 -6.53 -24.00 6.83
CA LEU A 118 -5.95 -24.30 5.51
C LEU A 118 -6.27 -25.72 5.02
N GLU A 119 -6.29 -26.70 5.95
CA GLU A 119 -6.63 -28.11 5.65
C GLU A 119 -8.13 -28.26 5.32
N ASN A 120 -9.01 -27.55 6.00
CA ASN A 120 -10.44 -27.54 5.76
C ASN A 120 -11.02 -26.11 5.78
N PRO A 121 -10.89 -25.37 4.67
CA PRO A 121 -11.31 -23.97 4.58
C PRO A 121 -12.84 -23.83 4.63
N THR A 122 -13.33 -23.16 5.67
CA THR A 122 -14.75 -22.82 5.85
C THR A 122 -14.90 -21.37 6.31
N ASP A 123 -16.06 -20.76 6.07
CA ASP A 123 -16.37 -19.42 6.55
C ASP A 123 -16.25 -19.32 8.07
N ARG A 124 -16.75 -20.31 8.80
CA ARG A 124 -16.62 -20.38 10.26
C ARG A 124 -15.16 -20.46 10.72
N GLY A 125 -14.32 -21.19 9.98
CA GLY A 125 -12.88 -21.25 10.24
C GLY A 125 -12.23 -19.88 10.08
N VAL A 126 -12.52 -19.19 8.96
CA VAL A 126 -12.04 -17.83 8.71
C VAL A 126 -12.53 -16.87 9.80
N ASP A 127 -13.82 -16.93 10.18
CA ASP A 127 -14.37 -16.09 11.26
C ASP A 127 -13.60 -16.28 12.58
N GLY A 128 -13.22 -17.52 12.90
CA GLY A 128 -12.38 -17.81 14.08
C GLY A 128 -11.00 -17.16 14.01
N LEU A 129 -10.37 -17.11 12.85
CA LEU A 129 -9.05 -16.49 12.67
C LEU A 129 -9.08 -14.96 12.76
N ILE A 130 -10.17 -14.33 12.31
CA ILE A 130 -10.32 -12.86 12.34
C ILE A 130 -11.09 -12.34 13.56
N ALA A 131 -11.45 -13.21 14.51
CA ALA A 131 -12.23 -12.82 15.70
C ALA A 131 -11.50 -11.79 16.57
N GLY A 132 -10.16 -11.80 16.55
CA GLY A 132 -9.32 -10.85 17.29
C GLY A 132 -9.19 -9.47 16.63
N VAL A 133 -9.76 -9.24 15.42
CA VAL A 133 -9.68 -7.94 14.73
C VAL A 133 -10.71 -6.98 15.30
N PRO A 134 -10.29 -5.85 15.93
CA PRO A 134 -11.21 -4.87 16.50
C PRO A 134 -12.13 -4.23 15.46
N GLU A 135 -13.33 -3.82 15.88
CA GLU A 135 -14.29 -3.17 14.97
C GLU A 135 -13.72 -1.88 14.33
N ALA A 136 -12.96 -1.09 15.09
CA ALA A 136 -12.31 0.10 14.55
C ALA A 136 -11.34 -0.22 13.38
N HIS A 137 -10.64 -1.38 13.43
CA HIS A 137 -9.77 -1.83 12.36
C HIS A 137 -10.56 -2.32 11.14
N ARG A 138 -11.69 -3.02 11.37
CA ARG A 138 -12.60 -3.41 10.30
C ARG A 138 -13.14 -2.20 9.55
N GLN A 139 -13.54 -1.17 10.31
CA GLN A 139 -14.02 0.10 9.75
C GLN A 139 -12.90 0.85 9.03
N PHE A 140 -11.67 0.88 9.56
CA PHE A 140 -10.52 1.47 8.89
C PHE A 140 -10.32 0.85 7.51
N ILE A 141 -10.25 -0.48 7.41
CA ILE A 141 -10.07 -1.19 6.14
C ILE A 141 -11.24 -0.94 5.18
N ARG A 142 -12.48 -0.95 5.67
CA ARG A 142 -13.67 -0.69 4.85
C ARG A 142 -13.69 0.71 4.25
N ASN A 143 -13.21 1.71 5.00
CA ASN A 143 -13.28 3.12 4.66
C ASN A 143 -12.06 3.63 3.86
N LEU A 144 -11.15 2.76 3.46
CA LEU A 144 -10.01 3.14 2.61
C LEU A 144 -10.49 3.70 1.27
N GLU A 145 -9.88 4.80 0.85
CA GLU A 145 -10.24 5.50 -0.39
C GLU A 145 -9.66 4.76 -1.61
N PRO A 146 -10.44 4.48 -2.66
CA PRO A 146 -9.89 3.84 -3.87
C PRO A 146 -8.93 4.76 -4.63
N VAL A 147 -9.07 6.06 -4.46
CA VAL A 147 -8.23 7.11 -5.02
C VAL A 147 -8.26 8.32 -4.09
N ILE A 148 -7.14 9.00 -3.99
CA ILE A 148 -7.04 10.29 -3.29
C ILE A 148 -6.71 11.34 -4.33
N GLU A 149 -7.56 12.36 -4.45
CA GLU A 149 -7.36 13.45 -5.40
C GLU A 149 -7.18 14.79 -4.69
N GLU A 150 -6.24 15.57 -5.20
CA GLU A 150 -6.01 16.97 -4.85
C GLU A 150 -5.85 17.81 -6.14
N LYS A 151 -5.64 19.11 -6.00
CA LYS A 151 -5.59 20.04 -7.14
C LYS A 151 -4.52 19.66 -8.18
N ASP A 152 -3.35 19.26 -7.72
CA ASP A 152 -2.13 19.07 -8.52
C ASP A 152 -1.59 17.64 -8.52
N ILE A 153 -2.15 16.78 -7.64
CA ILE A 153 -1.75 15.38 -7.50
C ILE A 153 -2.95 14.43 -7.44
N PHE A 154 -2.70 13.16 -7.70
CA PHE A 154 -3.58 12.07 -7.33
C PHE A 154 -2.78 10.87 -6.83
N VAL A 155 -3.40 10.03 -6.02
CA VAL A 155 -2.83 8.78 -5.51
C VAL A 155 -3.77 7.64 -5.87
N VAL A 156 -3.23 6.64 -6.54
CA VAL A 156 -3.86 5.35 -6.85
C VAL A 156 -2.86 4.28 -6.46
N HIS A 157 -3.31 3.19 -5.86
CA HIS A 157 -2.38 2.22 -5.29
C HIS A 157 -1.40 1.61 -6.31
N ALA A 158 -1.89 1.13 -7.47
CA ALA A 158 -1.08 0.38 -8.42
C ALA A 158 -0.81 1.15 -9.73
N ARG A 159 -1.55 0.90 -10.79
CA ARG A 159 -1.31 1.49 -12.11
C ARG A 159 -2.51 2.32 -12.56
N TRP A 160 -2.25 3.51 -13.05
CA TRP A 160 -3.24 4.35 -13.69
C TRP A 160 -3.04 4.35 -15.21
N ASN A 161 -4.05 3.98 -15.95
CA ASN A 161 -4.02 4.01 -17.42
C ASN A 161 -5.46 4.04 -17.96
N PRO A 162 -6.11 5.21 -17.95
CA PRO A 162 -7.45 5.35 -18.51
C PRO A 162 -7.44 5.14 -20.03
N ALA A 163 -8.50 4.51 -20.55
CA ALA A 163 -8.63 4.22 -21.97
C ALA A 163 -8.76 5.49 -22.84
N THR A 164 -9.23 6.58 -22.25
CA THR A 164 -9.38 7.89 -22.90
C THR A 164 -8.51 8.93 -22.21
N PRO A 165 -7.39 9.35 -22.82
CA PRO A 165 -6.45 10.29 -22.21
C PRO A 165 -6.89 11.75 -22.23
N ASP A 166 -8.01 12.06 -22.85
CA ASP A 166 -8.42 13.45 -23.05
C ASP A 166 -9.01 14.06 -21.77
N GLU A 167 -8.45 15.22 -21.41
CA GLU A 167 -8.97 16.20 -20.47
C GLU A 167 -8.70 16.03 -18.98
N ASP A 168 -7.81 15.10 -18.54
CA ASP A 168 -7.48 14.92 -17.14
C ASP A 168 -8.73 14.75 -16.22
N PRO A 169 -9.61 13.81 -16.58
CA PRO A 169 -10.79 13.58 -15.77
C PRO A 169 -10.37 13.07 -14.41
N SER A 170 -11.20 13.35 -13.42
CA SER A 170 -11.04 12.83 -12.07
C SER A 170 -10.93 11.31 -12.10
N PRO A 171 -9.84 10.70 -11.60
CA PRO A 171 -9.77 9.26 -11.42
C PRO A 171 -10.98 8.68 -10.71
N THR A 172 -11.59 9.42 -9.78
CA THR A 172 -12.82 9.00 -9.08
C THR A 172 -13.93 8.69 -10.07
N ILE A 173 -14.19 9.57 -11.03
CA ILE A 173 -15.26 9.39 -12.02
C ILE A 173 -15.06 8.13 -12.86
N TYR A 174 -13.82 7.89 -13.33
CA TYR A 174 -13.51 6.68 -14.09
C TYR A 174 -13.66 5.41 -13.27
N LEU A 175 -13.17 5.41 -12.04
CA LEU A 175 -13.24 4.25 -11.18
C LEU A 175 -14.67 3.91 -10.74
N GLU A 176 -15.61 4.85 -10.80
CA GLU A 176 -17.03 4.59 -10.55
C GLU A 176 -17.67 3.74 -11.65
N VAL A 177 -17.25 3.90 -12.90
CA VAL A 177 -17.92 3.31 -14.07
C VAL A 177 -17.13 2.18 -14.74
N ASP A 178 -15.80 2.12 -14.56
CA ASP A 178 -14.92 1.16 -15.24
C ASP A 178 -14.33 0.14 -14.26
N HIS A 179 -14.89 -1.07 -14.27
CA HIS A 179 -14.44 -2.18 -13.42
C HIS A 179 -13.04 -2.70 -13.79
N ASP A 180 -12.68 -2.71 -15.07
CA ASP A 180 -11.34 -3.16 -15.49
C ASP A 180 -10.28 -2.15 -15.06
N LEU A 181 -10.63 -0.87 -15.06
CA LEU A 181 -9.77 0.17 -14.54
C LEU A 181 -9.59 0.06 -13.01
N ARG A 182 -10.64 -0.30 -12.25
CA ARG A 182 -10.51 -0.61 -10.80
C ARG A 182 -9.47 -1.70 -10.57
N LYS A 183 -9.52 -2.77 -11.34
CA LYS A 183 -8.55 -3.85 -11.26
C LYS A 183 -7.13 -3.35 -11.60
N THR A 184 -7.00 -2.56 -12.65
CA THR A 184 -5.71 -1.96 -13.03
C THR A 184 -5.19 -1.02 -11.95
N ALA A 185 -6.04 -0.17 -11.37
CA ALA A 185 -5.69 0.76 -10.32
C ALA A 185 -5.27 0.09 -9.01
N THR A 186 -5.72 -1.15 -8.78
CA THR A 186 -5.45 -1.90 -7.54
C THR A 186 -4.38 -2.98 -7.71
N TRP A 187 -4.21 -3.56 -8.92
CA TRP A 187 -3.34 -4.73 -9.17
C TRP A 187 -2.39 -4.55 -10.36
N GLY A 188 -2.55 -3.51 -11.17
CA GLY A 188 -1.78 -3.30 -12.38
C GLY A 188 -0.31 -2.97 -12.08
N ARG A 189 0.56 -3.23 -13.06
CA ARG A 189 1.97 -2.85 -13.00
C ARG A 189 2.30 -2.02 -14.23
N PHE A 190 3.09 -0.97 -14.05
CA PHE A 190 3.70 -0.28 -15.17
C PHE A 190 4.77 -1.19 -15.79
N ALA A 191 4.83 -1.24 -17.11
CA ALA A 191 5.99 -1.81 -17.80
C ALA A 191 7.19 -0.88 -17.64
N VAL A 192 8.40 -1.43 -17.74
CA VAL A 192 9.64 -0.62 -17.60
C VAL A 192 9.67 0.54 -18.61
N GLU A 193 9.22 0.26 -19.83
CA GLU A 193 9.17 1.22 -20.93
C GLU A 193 8.18 2.36 -20.68
N GLU A 194 7.10 2.09 -19.96
CA GLU A 194 6.09 3.11 -19.63
C GLU A 194 6.61 4.20 -18.70
N LEU A 195 7.70 3.95 -17.97
CA LEU A 195 8.26 4.94 -17.05
C LEU A 195 8.78 6.19 -17.78
N ASP A 196 9.26 6.04 -19.01
CA ASP A 196 9.82 7.14 -19.83
C ASP A 196 8.82 7.74 -20.79
N LEU A 197 7.67 7.11 -20.98
CA LEU A 197 6.66 7.63 -21.91
C LEU A 197 5.94 8.84 -21.30
N PRO A 198 5.55 9.82 -22.12
CA PRO A 198 4.67 10.90 -21.69
C PRO A 198 3.38 10.34 -21.07
N LYS A 199 2.92 10.96 -19.99
CA LYS A 199 1.71 10.51 -19.31
C LYS A 199 0.47 11.17 -19.92
N ALA A 200 -0.59 10.37 -20.03
CA ALA A 200 -1.88 10.81 -20.53
C ALA A 200 -2.68 11.69 -19.55
N TRP A 201 -2.13 11.96 -18.37
CA TRP A 201 -2.76 12.77 -17.32
C TRP A 201 -1.96 14.03 -17.00
N ARG A 202 -2.63 15.06 -16.46
CA ARG A 202 -2.01 16.38 -16.21
C ARG A 202 -1.40 16.50 -14.81
N ARG A 203 -2.08 15.95 -13.79
CA ARG A 203 -1.64 15.96 -12.38
C ARG A 203 -0.55 14.92 -12.16
N THR A 204 0.28 15.09 -11.14
CA THR A 204 1.27 14.06 -10.80
C THR A 204 0.60 12.90 -10.07
N GLY A 205 0.77 11.68 -10.58
CA GLY A 205 0.30 10.44 -9.95
C GLY A 205 1.34 9.84 -9.01
N TYR A 206 0.90 9.35 -7.86
CA TYR A 206 1.73 8.65 -6.88
C TYR A 206 1.21 7.24 -6.67
N PHE A 207 2.12 6.25 -6.70
CA PHE A 207 1.81 4.82 -6.78
C PHE A 207 2.68 4.00 -5.83
N GLY A 208 2.14 2.90 -5.33
CA GLY A 208 2.81 1.84 -4.59
C GLY A 208 2.86 0.52 -5.36
N HIS A 209 2.49 -0.59 -4.68
CA HIS A 209 2.21 -1.92 -5.23
C HIS A 209 3.38 -2.65 -5.86
N THR A 210 4.11 -2.00 -6.76
CA THR A 210 5.21 -2.64 -7.48
C THR A 210 6.51 -2.20 -6.84
N PRO A 211 7.22 -3.11 -6.15
CA PRO A 211 8.51 -2.77 -5.55
C PRO A 211 9.48 -2.24 -6.59
N VAL A 212 10.17 -1.16 -6.25
CA VAL A 212 11.07 -0.45 -7.18
C VAL A 212 12.24 -1.30 -7.69
N ASP A 213 12.62 -2.36 -6.97
CA ASP A 213 13.64 -3.32 -7.42
C ASP A 213 13.20 -4.13 -8.66
N PHE A 214 11.88 -4.24 -8.89
CA PHE A 214 11.35 -4.77 -10.15
C PHE A 214 11.87 -4.00 -11.38
N TYR A 215 12.16 -2.71 -11.22
CA TYR A 215 12.65 -1.82 -12.27
C TYR A 215 14.19 -1.75 -12.33
N GLY A 216 14.89 -2.64 -11.63
CA GLY A 216 16.34 -2.75 -11.64
C GLY A 216 17.06 -1.49 -11.18
N ALA A 217 18.04 -1.05 -11.96
CA ALA A 217 18.90 0.10 -11.60
C ALA A 217 18.12 1.41 -11.36
N ARG A 218 16.96 1.59 -11.98
CA ARG A 218 16.10 2.77 -11.76
C ARG A 218 15.59 2.88 -10.32
N GLY A 219 15.28 1.72 -9.71
CA GLY A 219 14.89 1.63 -8.30
C GLY A 219 16.08 1.52 -7.33
N GLY A 220 17.31 1.70 -7.81
CA GLY A 220 18.51 1.57 -7.00
C GLY A 220 18.93 0.12 -6.71
N PHE A 221 18.37 -0.86 -7.41
CA PHE A 221 18.70 -2.27 -7.25
C PHE A 221 20.01 -2.64 -7.98
N SER A 222 20.89 -3.36 -7.31
CA SER A 222 22.11 -3.93 -7.90
C SER A 222 22.05 -5.47 -7.91
N PRO A 223 22.14 -6.13 -9.08
CA PRO A 223 22.12 -7.59 -9.17
C PRO A 223 23.28 -8.28 -8.45
N GLN A 224 24.38 -7.56 -8.20
CA GLN A 224 25.57 -8.08 -7.49
C GLN A 224 25.40 -8.11 -5.96
N GLY A 225 24.20 -7.80 -5.48
CA GLY A 225 23.89 -7.76 -4.05
C GLY A 225 24.18 -6.39 -3.43
N GLY A 226 23.20 -5.91 -2.71
CA GLY A 226 23.23 -4.58 -2.13
C GLY A 226 22.70 -3.54 -3.12
N GLY A 227 22.02 -2.56 -2.62
CA GLY A 227 21.47 -1.46 -3.38
C GLY A 227 20.73 -0.55 -2.40
N LYS A 228 20.66 0.71 -2.73
CA LYS A 228 19.82 1.63 -1.98
C LYS A 228 18.50 1.75 -2.77
N LEU A 229 17.46 1.02 -2.37
CA LEU A 229 16.15 1.15 -2.99
C LEU A 229 15.63 2.57 -2.76
N VAL A 230 15.34 3.26 -3.85
CA VAL A 230 14.90 4.66 -3.83
C VAL A 230 13.60 4.81 -4.61
N PRO A 231 12.77 5.81 -4.31
CA PRO A 231 11.58 6.07 -5.12
C PRO A 231 11.97 6.37 -6.57
N ILE A 232 11.18 5.87 -7.51
CA ILE A 232 11.34 6.20 -8.92
C ILE A 232 10.46 7.41 -9.22
N VAL A 233 11.09 8.52 -9.60
CA VAL A 233 10.40 9.75 -9.97
C VAL A 233 10.62 9.99 -11.45
N ALA A 234 9.53 10.08 -12.21
CA ALA A 234 9.52 10.37 -13.63
C ALA A 234 8.54 11.53 -13.91
N GLU A 235 8.42 11.93 -15.19
CA GLU A 235 7.48 12.99 -15.54
C GLU A 235 6.05 12.62 -15.12
N LYS A 236 5.47 13.43 -14.23
CA LYS A 236 4.10 13.28 -13.68
C LYS A 236 3.80 11.94 -13.01
N MET A 237 4.82 11.23 -12.54
CA MET A 237 4.60 10.02 -11.74
C MET A 237 5.72 9.78 -10.72
N ALA A 238 5.36 9.14 -9.59
CA ALA A 238 6.32 8.63 -8.63
C ALA A 238 5.89 7.25 -8.11
N LEU A 239 6.82 6.28 -8.11
CA LEU A 239 6.63 4.95 -7.54
C LEU A 239 7.32 4.90 -6.19
N LEU A 240 6.57 4.59 -5.12
CA LEU A 240 7.00 4.75 -3.74
C LEU A 240 7.15 3.44 -2.96
N ASP A 241 6.81 2.27 -3.54
CA ASP A 241 7.06 0.99 -2.89
C ASP A 241 8.55 0.64 -2.94
N THR A 242 9.28 1.01 -1.91
CA THR A 242 10.70 0.71 -1.75
C THR A 242 10.95 -0.59 -0.99
N ALA A 243 10.03 -1.55 -1.09
CA ALA A 243 10.15 -2.95 -0.66
C ALA A 243 10.36 -3.15 0.85
N ALA A 244 9.78 -2.30 1.70
CA ALA A 244 10.02 -2.27 3.16
C ALA A 244 9.89 -3.64 3.83
N ALA A 245 8.90 -4.44 3.45
CA ALA A 245 8.61 -5.73 4.09
C ALA A 245 9.22 -6.94 3.35
N ILE A 246 9.59 -6.82 2.08
CA ILE A 246 9.94 -7.97 1.24
C ILE A 246 11.42 -8.09 0.89
N SER A 247 12.16 -6.98 0.92
CA SER A 247 13.61 -6.99 0.62
C SER A 247 14.44 -6.82 1.89
N PRO A 248 15.57 -7.55 2.03
CA PRO A 248 16.53 -7.31 3.13
C PRO A 248 17.09 -5.88 3.13
N VAL A 249 17.19 -5.26 1.95
CA VAL A 249 17.62 -3.87 1.76
C VAL A 249 16.45 -2.91 1.60
N GLY A 250 15.23 -3.39 1.84
CA GLY A 250 13.99 -2.64 1.73
C GLY A 250 13.91 -1.48 2.72
N ARG A 251 13.16 -0.46 2.34
CA ARG A 251 13.00 0.78 3.09
C ARG A 251 11.56 1.22 3.08
N LEU A 252 11.14 1.95 4.10
CA LEU A 252 9.89 2.68 4.07
C LEU A 252 10.19 4.13 3.69
N THR A 253 9.47 4.62 2.68
CA THR A 253 9.68 5.96 2.09
C THR A 253 8.51 6.88 2.39
N ALA A 254 8.81 8.10 2.83
CA ALA A 254 7.92 9.26 2.78
C ALA A 254 8.46 10.26 1.75
N TYR A 255 7.67 10.56 0.73
CA TYR A 255 8.00 11.50 -0.33
C TYR A 255 7.21 12.81 -0.15
N CYS A 256 7.90 13.93 -0.26
CA CYS A 256 7.30 15.26 -0.21
C CYS A 256 7.16 15.84 -1.63
N PRO A 257 5.94 15.91 -2.19
CA PRO A 257 5.73 16.49 -3.53
C PRO A 257 6.05 17.99 -3.57
N ASP A 258 5.86 18.69 -2.47
CA ASP A 258 6.02 20.15 -2.40
C ASP A 258 7.49 20.59 -2.51
N THR A 259 8.43 19.71 -2.17
CA THR A 259 9.88 19.98 -2.23
C THR A 259 10.66 19.00 -3.10
N SER A 260 9.98 18.02 -3.70
CA SER A 260 10.58 16.92 -4.47
C SER A 260 11.69 16.19 -3.70
N SER A 261 11.49 16.01 -2.39
CA SER A 261 12.44 15.33 -1.51
C SER A 261 11.78 14.17 -0.78
N TYR A 262 12.58 13.27 -0.21
CA TYR A 262 12.06 12.14 0.54
C TYR A 262 12.89 11.82 1.79
N ILE A 263 12.27 11.12 2.72
CA ILE A 263 12.88 10.53 3.91
C ILE A 263 12.68 9.02 3.83
N GLN A 264 13.72 8.26 4.17
CA GLN A 264 13.64 6.81 4.22
C GLN A 264 14.14 6.28 5.56
N VAL A 265 13.51 5.22 6.02
CA VAL A 265 14.00 4.41 7.14
C VAL A 265 14.17 2.95 6.70
N ASP A 266 15.14 2.26 7.30
CA ASP A 266 15.33 0.83 7.08
C ASP A 266 14.27 0.00 7.85
N ARG A 267 14.37 -1.32 7.73
CA ARG A 267 13.45 -2.27 8.39
C ARG A 267 13.50 -2.22 9.92
N GLN A 268 14.51 -1.63 10.51
CA GLN A 268 14.68 -1.39 11.94
C GLN A 268 14.25 0.02 12.37
N GLY A 269 13.77 0.85 11.43
CA GLY A 269 13.38 2.24 11.69
C GLY A 269 14.56 3.21 11.79
N ARG A 270 15.77 2.82 11.40
CA ARG A 270 16.92 3.73 11.39
C ARG A 270 16.86 4.61 10.15
N LEU A 271 17.11 5.90 10.34
CA LEU A 271 17.19 6.84 9.22
C LEU A 271 18.25 6.38 8.22
N VAL A 272 17.90 6.42 6.96
CA VAL A 272 18.85 6.11 5.88
C VAL A 272 19.28 7.40 5.23
N ASP A 273 20.60 7.64 5.19
CA ASP A 273 21.15 8.78 4.47
C ASP A 273 20.85 8.62 2.98
N ASN A 274 20.14 9.59 2.44
CA ASN A 274 19.90 9.68 1.00
C ASN A 274 21.11 10.35 0.37
N PRO A 275 21.54 9.89 -0.82
CA PRO A 275 22.66 10.50 -1.54
C PRO A 275 22.34 11.93 -1.99
#